data_841985f6c88315247e5d792f16cc6fec
#
_entry.id   841985f6c88315247e5d792f16cc6fec
#
_cell.length_a   1.000
_cell.length_b   1.000
_cell.length_c   1.000
_cell.angle_alpha   90.00
_cell.angle_beta   90.00
_cell.angle_gamma   90.00
#
_symmetry.space_group_name_H-M   'P 1'
#
loop_
_entity.id
_entity.type
_entity.pdbx_description
1 polymer ?
#
loop_
_entity_poly.entity_id
_entity_poly.type
_entity_poly.pdbx_seq_one_letter_code
_entity_poly.pdbx_strand_id
1 'polypeptide(L)'
;MININLKNFSISNNSPFVLIAGPCVIENESHSLMIAEQLHKICDDVGINLIFKSSFDKANRSSINSDRGIKLDDALKIFEKIKTNLNLPILTDIHNEDQCNQLNLSLIHISEPTRQP
;
A
#
# COMPACT_ATOMS: atom_id res chain seq x y z
N MET A 1 -2.04 -26.20 -1.99
CA MET A 1 -1.23 -25.03 -1.60
C MET A 1 -1.73 -23.80 -2.34
N ILE A 2 -1.89 -22.69 -1.63
CA ILE A 2 -2.36 -21.45 -2.21
C ILE A 2 -1.19 -20.59 -2.63
N ASN A 3 -1.20 -20.15 -3.88
CA ASN A 3 -0.21 -19.21 -4.40
C ASN A 3 -0.90 -17.88 -4.69
N ILE A 4 -0.28 -16.80 -4.26
CA ILE A 4 -0.74 -15.47 -4.62
C ILE A 4 0.27 -14.90 -5.60
N ASN A 5 -0.19 -14.66 -6.82
CA ASN A 5 0.68 -14.18 -7.88
C ASN A 5 0.57 -12.67 -8.01
N LEU A 6 1.71 -12.00 -7.88
CA LEU A 6 1.82 -10.58 -8.11
C LEU A 6 2.63 -10.35 -9.38
N LYS A 7 2.72 -9.10 -9.82
CA LYS A 7 3.37 -8.78 -11.08
C LYS A 7 4.82 -9.29 -11.14
N ASN A 8 5.55 -9.14 -10.04
CA ASN A 8 6.99 -9.40 -10.03
C ASN A 8 7.39 -10.63 -9.23
N PHE A 9 6.47 -11.20 -8.45
CA PHE A 9 6.78 -12.36 -7.62
C PHE A 9 5.48 -13.00 -7.15
N SER A 10 5.64 -14.19 -6.56
CA SER A 10 4.52 -14.94 -5.99
C SER A 10 4.69 -15.10 -4.49
N ILE A 11 3.58 -15.20 -3.78
CA ILE A 11 3.55 -15.48 -2.36
C ILE A 11 2.98 -16.87 -2.16
N SER A 12 3.73 -17.73 -1.48
CA SER A 12 3.29 -19.07 -1.13
C SER A 12 4.11 -19.60 0.04
N ASN A 13 3.74 -20.74 0.55
CA ASN A 13 4.49 -21.36 1.64
C ASN A 13 5.91 -21.76 1.23
N ASN A 14 6.15 -21.93 -0.06
CA ASN A 14 7.45 -22.32 -0.58
C ASN A 14 8.27 -21.16 -1.11
N SER A 15 7.71 -19.96 -1.10
CA SER A 15 8.37 -18.76 -1.63
C SER A 15 9.21 -18.11 -0.52
N PRO A 16 10.20 -17.29 -0.91
CA PRO A 16 10.91 -16.50 0.08
C PRO A 16 9.99 -15.59 0.88
N PHE A 17 10.45 -15.20 2.03
CA PHE A 17 9.74 -14.28 2.91
C PHE A 17 9.40 -12.98 2.19
N VAL A 18 8.21 -12.46 2.44
CA VAL A 18 7.75 -11.20 1.84
C VAL A 18 7.44 -10.23 2.97
N LEU A 19 7.88 -8.99 2.83
CA LEU A 19 7.61 -7.94 3.80
C LEU A 19 6.48 -7.05 3.26
N ILE A 20 5.47 -6.82 4.09
CA ILE A 20 4.42 -5.85 3.82
C ILE A 20 4.65 -4.70 4.78
N ALA A 21 5.01 -3.54 4.25
CA ALA A 21 5.39 -2.42 5.10
C ALA A 21 5.19 -1.09 4.38
N GLY A 22 5.03 -0.05 5.18
CA GLY A 22 4.89 1.32 4.72
C GLY A 22 4.40 2.22 5.84
N PRO A 23 4.29 3.52 5.62
CA PRO A 23 3.76 4.41 6.64
C PRO A 23 2.30 4.11 6.91
N CYS A 24 1.86 4.39 8.13
CA CYS A 24 0.48 4.11 8.54
C CYS A 24 -0.52 4.77 7.59
N VAL A 25 -0.23 6.01 7.19
CA VAL A 25 -1.10 6.75 6.28
C VAL A 25 -0.23 7.61 5.35
N ILE A 26 -0.71 7.81 4.13
CA ILE A 26 -0.07 8.71 3.18
C ILE A 26 -0.25 10.15 3.67
N GLU A 27 0.85 10.82 3.97
CA GLU A 27 0.83 12.22 4.40
C GLU A 27 1.13 13.17 3.26
N ASN A 28 2.17 12.87 2.49
CA ASN A 28 2.53 13.64 1.31
C ASN A 28 3.44 12.80 0.43
N GLU A 29 3.68 13.29 -0.78
CA GLU A 29 4.46 12.57 -1.77
C GLU A 29 5.91 12.36 -1.34
N SER A 30 6.57 13.40 -0.86
CA SER A 30 7.99 13.32 -0.49
C SER A 30 8.24 12.31 0.61
N HIS A 31 7.40 12.34 1.63
CA HIS A 31 7.51 11.41 2.75
C HIS A 31 7.29 9.97 2.30
N SER A 32 6.25 9.75 1.52
CA SER A 32 5.88 8.41 1.07
C SER A 32 6.95 7.82 0.15
N LEU A 33 7.46 8.62 -0.78
CA LEU A 33 8.52 8.16 -1.68
C LEU A 33 9.81 7.86 -0.93
N MET A 34 10.17 8.70 0.03
CA MET A 34 11.37 8.47 0.85
C MET A 34 11.27 7.14 1.59
N ILE A 35 10.14 6.89 2.26
CA ILE A 35 9.94 5.64 3.00
C ILE A 35 9.96 4.45 2.06
N ALA A 36 9.29 4.56 0.91
CA ALA A 36 9.25 3.47 -0.06
C ALA A 36 10.63 3.14 -0.60
N GLU A 37 11.42 4.16 -0.91
CA GLU A 37 12.79 3.97 -1.41
C GLU A 37 13.67 3.30 -0.37
N GLN A 38 13.58 3.71 0.89
CA GLN A 38 14.38 3.12 1.96
C GLN A 38 13.98 1.67 2.22
N LEU A 39 12.68 1.39 2.27
CA LEU A 39 12.21 0.02 2.44
C LEU A 39 12.63 -0.87 1.27
N HIS A 40 12.54 -0.35 0.05
CA HIS A 40 12.95 -1.08 -1.14
C HIS A 40 14.42 -1.44 -1.07
N LYS A 41 15.25 -0.49 -0.69
CA LYS A 41 16.69 -0.73 -0.58
C LYS A 41 17.01 -1.77 0.49
N ILE A 42 16.38 -1.68 1.64
CA ILE A 42 16.62 -2.65 2.72
C ILE A 42 16.21 -4.05 2.28
N CYS A 43 15.04 -4.17 1.68
CA CYS A 43 14.56 -5.48 1.22
C CYS A 43 15.45 -6.05 0.13
N ASP A 44 15.93 -5.19 -0.76
CA ASP A 44 16.83 -5.60 -1.83
C ASP A 44 18.15 -6.11 -1.25
N ASP A 45 18.68 -5.41 -0.25
CA ASP A 45 19.94 -5.79 0.39
C ASP A 45 19.86 -7.14 1.10
N VAL A 46 18.72 -7.46 1.69
CA VAL A 46 18.56 -8.74 2.38
C VAL A 46 17.91 -9.82 1.51
N GLY A 47 17.53 -9.48 0.30
CA GLY A 47 17.01 -10.48 -0.65
C GLY A 47 15.58 -10.90 -0.42
N ILE A 48 14.73 -10.01 0.10
CA ILE A 48 13.31 -10.30 0.26
C ILE A 48 12.49 -9.34 -0.60
N ASN A 49 11.26 -9.75 -0.91
CA ASN A 49 10.36 -8.93 -1.70
C ASN A 49 9.55 -8.02 -0.79
N LEU A 50 9.20 -6.86 -1.32
CA LEU A 50 8.45 -5.85 -0.59
C LEU A 50 7.10 -5.59 -1.26
N ILE A 51 6.06 -5.54 -0.45
CA ILE A 51 4.77 -4.97 -0.83
C ILE A 51 4.64 -3.68 -0.03
N PHE A 52 4.52 -2.54 -0.72
CA PHE A 52 4.37 -1.26 -0.05
C PHE A 52 2.92 -1.11 0.40
N LYS A 53 2.72 -0.96 1.70
CA LYS A 53 1.38 -0.81 2.26
C LYS A 53 1.25 0.52 2.98
N SER A 54 0.17 1.24 2.69
CA SER A 54 -0.17 2.45 3.40
C SER A 54 -1.66 2.73 3.23
N SER A 55 -2.27 3.31 4.24
CA SER A 55 -3.64 3.78 4.14
C SER A 55 -3.64 5.19 3.57
N PHE A 56 -4.70 5.54 2.86
CA PHE A 56 -4.89 6.92 2.41
C PHE A 56 -5.79 7.69 3.37
N ASP A 57 -6.52 7.00 4.24
CA ASP A 57 -7.43 7.61 5.19
C ASP A 57 -7.35 6.88 6.53
N LYS A 58 -7.12 7.61 7.59
CA LYS A 58 -7.10 7.05 8.93
C LYS A 58 -8.52 7.02 9.48
N ALA A 59 -9.29 6.03 9.09
CA ALA A 59 -10.71 5.93 9.40
C ALA A 59 -11.01 5.82 10.90
N ASN A 60 -10.03 5.42 11.71
CA ASN A 60 -10.23 5.24 13.15
C ASN A 60 -9.93 6.48 13.98
N ARG A 61 -9.78 7.63 13.36
CA ARG A 61 -9.58 8.87 14.11
C ARG A 61 -10.83 9.25 14.86
N SER A 62 -10.65 9.68 16.09
CA SER A 62 -11.77 10.00 16.96
C SER A 62 -12.28 11.42 16.80
N SER A 63 -11.52 12.31 16.17
CA SER A 63 -11.89 13.71 16.01
C SER A 63 -12.07 14.07 14.55
N ILE A 64 -13.17 14.75 14.24
CA ILE A 64 -13.43 15.21 12.89
C ILE A 64 -12.48 16.33 12.46
N ASN A 65 -11.84 16.99 13.43
CA ASN A 65 -10.87 18.03 13.14
C ASN A 65 -9.45 17.50 12.99
N SER A 66 -9.25 16.22 13.21
CA SER A 66 -7.94 15.60 13.04
C SER A 66 -7.63 15.43 11.56
N ASP A 67 -6.36 15.54 11.24
CA ASP A 67 -5.89 15.25 9.90
C ASP A 67 -6.09 13.76 9.61
N ARG A 68 -6.86 13.44 8.60
CA ARG A 68 -7.17 12.06 8.21
C ARG A 68 -6.35 11.60 7.02
N GLY A 69 -5.33 12.36 6.67
CA GLY A 69 -4.55 12.07 5.50
C GLY A 69 -4.94 12.98 4.35
N ILE A 70 -4.62 12.58 3.16
CA ILE A 70 -4.89 13.36 1.95
C ILE A 70 -6.11 12.82 1.23
N LYS A 71 -6.58 13.57 0.23
CA LYS A 71 -7.71 13.13 -0.58
C LYS A 71 -7.33 11.88 -1.38
N LEU A 72 -8.32 11.06 -1.67
CA LEU A 72 -8.10 9.82 -2.40
C LEU A 72 -7.39 10.02 -3.74
N ASP A 73 -7.78 11.04 -4.49
CA ASP A 73 -7.16 11.29 -5.79
C ASP A 73 -5.67 11.57 -5.66
N ASP A 74 -5.29 12.34 -4.65
CA ASP A 74 -3.88 12.64 -4.41
C ASP A 74 -3.12 11.41 -3.94
N ALA A 75 -3.75 10.60 -3.10
CA ALA A 75 -3.14 9.35 -2.65
C ALA A 75 -2.91 8.39 -3.81
N LEU A 76 -3.86 8.30 -4.73
CA LEU A 76 -3.70 7.44 -5.89
C LEU A 76 -2.52 7.86 -6.77
N LYS A 77 -2.31 9.16 -6.92
CA LYS A 77 -1.15 9.66 -7.67
C LYS A 77 0.16 9.26 -7.01
N ILE A 78 0.21 9.34 -5.69
CA ILE A 78 1.41 8.95 -4.94
C ILE A 78 1.64 7.45 -5.07
N PHE A 79 0.61 6.62 -4.91
CA PHE A 79 0.72 5.18 -5.09
C PHE A 79 1.21 4.83 -6.50
N GLU A 80 0.68 5.51 -7.51
CA GLU A 80 1.10 5.28 -8.89
C GLU A 80 2.59 5.59 -9.09
N LYS A 81 3.07 6.67 -8.50
CA LYS A 81 4.48 7.01 -8.58
C LYS A 81 5.36 5.96 -7.94
N ILE A 82 4.99 5.49 -6.76
CA ILE A 82 5.76 4.45 -6.07
C ILE A 82 5.78 3.18 -6.90
N LYS A 83 4.62 2.79 -7.41
CA LYS A 83 4.50 1.58 -8.22
C LYS A 83 5.34 1.67 -9.48
N THR A 84 5.30 2.80 -10.15
CA THR A 84 6.02 2.98 -11.43
C THR A 84 7.51 3.14 -11.21
N ASN A 85 7.92 3.97 -10.26
CA ASN A 85 9.33 4.30 -10.06
C ASN A 85 10.10 3.15 -9.42
N LEU A 86 9.48 2.43 -8.50
CA LEU A 86 10.16 1.38 -7.74
C LEU A 86 9.72 -0.02 -8.13
N ASN A 87 8.73 -0.12 -9.00
CA ASN A 87 8.19 -1.40 -9.46
C ASN A 87 7.74 -2.28 -8.29
N LEU A 88 7.06 -1.67 -7.33
CA LEU A 88 6.57 -2.34 -6.12
C LEU A 88 5.07 -2.58 -6.22
N PRO A 89 4.58 -3.74 -5.76
CA PRO A 89 3.15 -3.90 -5.55
C PRO A 89 2.68 -2.98 -4.43
N ILE A 90 1.48 -2.47 -4.58
CA ILE A 90 0.88 -1.54 -3.63
C ILE A 90 -0.31 -2.23 -2.97
N LEU A 91 -0.39 -2.09 -1.66
CA LEU A 91 -1.51 -2.59 -0.88
C LEU A 91 -2.10 -1.44 -0.08
N THR A 92 -3.42 -1.29 -0.10
CA THR A 92 -4.09 -0.29 0.70
C THR A 92 -5.42 -0.84 1.18
N ASP A 93 -6.01 -0.18 2.16
CA ASP A 93 -7.32 -0.55 2.67
C ASP A 93 -8.37 0.40 2.15
N ILE A 94 -9.62 -0.06 2.18
CA ILE A 94 -10.76 0.72 1.73
C ILE A 94 -11.79 0.76 2.85
N HIS A 95 -12.66 1.75 2.78
CA HIS A 95 -13.67 1.95 3.81
C HIS A 95 -15.09 2.03 3.24
N ASN A 96 -15.25 2.04 1.91
CA ASN A 96 -16.56 2.00 1.26
C ASN A 96 -16.42 1.50 -0.19
N GLU A 97 -17.55 1.24 -0.83
CA GLU A 97 -17.57 0.68 -2.18
C GLU A 97 -17.03 1.63 -3.23
N ASP A 98 -17.29 2.92 -3.09
CA ASP A 98 -16.81 3.91 -4.05
C ASP A 98 -15.28 3.91 -4.09
N GLN A 99 -14.65 3.82 -2.92
CA GLN A 99 -13.19 3.74 -2.85
C GLN A 99 -12.68 2.47 -3.52
N CYS A 100 -13.38 1.36 -3.32
CA CYS A 100 -12.99 0.10 -3.96
C CYS A 100 -12.98 0.23 -5.48
N ASN A 101 -14.02 0.83 -6.03
CA ASN A 101 -14.13 1.01 -7.48
C ASN A 101 -13.03 1.90 -8.03
N GLN A 102 -12.72 2.99 -7.35
CA GLN A 102 -11.66 3.90 -7.78
C GLN A 102 -10.29 3.24 -7.74
N LEU A 103 -10.02 2.47 -6.70
CA LEU A 103 -8.73 1.78 -6.56
C LEU A 103 -8.56 0.68 -7.60
N ASN A 104 -9.63 -0.03 -7.93
CA ASN A 104 -9.56 -1.05 -8.98
C ASN A 104 -9.14 -0.46 -10.33
N LEU A 105 -9.61 0.74 -10.65
CA LEU A 105 -9.23 1.41 -11.88
C LEU A 105 -7.74 1.76 -11.92
N SER A 106 -7.11 1.87 -10.75
CA SER A 106 -5.68 2.20 -10.65
C SER A 106 -4.78 0.98 -10.59
N LEU A 107 -5.34 -0.22 -10.68
CA LEU A 107 -4.58 -1.47 -10.61
C LEU A 107 -3.78 -1.62 -9.31
N ILE A 108 -4.32 -1.09 -8.22
CA ILE A 108 -3.73 -1.21 -6.90
C ILE A 108 -4.37 -2.41 -6.21
N HIS A 109 -3.54 -3.22 -5.56
CA HIS A 109 -4.05 -4.33 -4.76
C HIS A 109 -4.74 -3.80 -3.52
N ILE A 110 -5.91 -4.35 -3.22
CA ILE A 110 -6.77 -3.86 -2.15
C ILE A 110 -6.87 -4.94 -1.08
N SER A 111 -6.57 -4.56 0.15
CA SER A 111 -6.83 -5.44 1.28
C SER A 111 -8.31 -5.41 1.63
N GLU A 112 -8.75 -6.39 2.41
CA GLU A 112 -10.12 -6.37 2.89
C GLU A 112 -10.36 -5.12 3.74
N PRO A 113 -11.57 -4.55 3.65
CA PRO A 113 -11.90 -3.42 4.52
C PRO A 113 -11.82 -3.84 5.98
N THR A 114 -11.49 -2.87 6.84
CA THR A 114 -11.49 -3.11 8.27
C THR A 114 -12.89 -3.52 8.71
N ARG A 115 -12.99 -4.65 9.38
CA ARG A 115 -14.25 -5.17 9.85
C ARG A 115 -14.31 -5.12 11.36
N GLN A 116 -15.48 -4.80 11.86
CA GLN A 116 -15.75 -4.97 13.27
C GLN A 116 -16.34 -6.36 13.48
N PRO A 117 -15.82 -7.11 14.44
CA PRO A 117 -16.32 -8.44 14.73
C PRO A 117 -17.80 -8.42 15.13
#